data_6a4a6506554922c7ddcd94126c5e36ed
#
_entry.id   6a4a6506554922c7ddcd94126c5e36ed
#
_cell.length_a   1.000
_cell.length_b   1.000
_cell.length_c   1.000
_cell.angle_alpha   90.00
_cell.angle_beta   90.00
_cell.angle_gamma   90.00
#
_symmetry.space_group_name_H-M   'P 1'
#
loop_
_entity.id
_entity.type
_entity.pdbx_description
1 polymer ?
#
loop_
_entity_poly.entity_id
_entity_poly.type
_entity_poly.pdbx_seq_one_letter_code
_entity_poly.pdbx_strand_id
1 'polypeptide(L)'
;MAEEAINPLRRRMIEDMTIRNFDQRTQQTYLRSVRSCCGYCKRRPEELTIEDVRRFQLHLGQCGLSPSSVNGAMVALRFFFRVTLRRPDAMDYIPIVRAPQRLPVVLSRSEVSRLLEATPSLKWRTALSVAYGAGLRASEVVGLKVSDIDSERMRIRVEQGKGRRDRDALLSPHLLKILRDWWKMTRPPVWLFPNRLNAFDHVTPKSLNRAFHDALGRAGIRKAVCLHTLRHCFATHLLEQNVDIRTIQVLLGHRKLETTAVYTHIAGKALKGIASPLDLLQLRPPPG
;
A
#
# COMPACT_ATOMS: atom_id res chain seq x y z
N MET A 1 36.14 15.30 -0.63
CA MET A 1 34.68 15.20 -0.43
C MET A 1 34.45 15.53 1.02
N ALA A 2 33.88 16.71 1.30
CA ALA A 2 33.62 17.16 2.65
C ALA A 2 32.50 16.28 3.24
N GLU A 3 32.82 15.53 4.30
CA GLU A 3 31.83 14.99 5.22
C GLU A 3 30.95 16.17 5.66
N GLU A 4 29.70 16.24 5.17
CA GLU A 4 28.68 17.09 5.75
C GLU A 4 28.64 16.75 7.23
N ALA A 5 29.12 17.64 8.09
CA ALA A 5 29.06 17.49 9.54
C ALA A 5 27.61 17.16 9.90
N ILE A 6 27.35 15.91 10.24
CA ILE A 6 25.98 15.42 10.52
C ILE A 6 25.52 16.22 11.75
N ASN A 7 24.54 17.13 11.53
CA ASN A 7 23.94 17.90 12.62
C ASN A 7 23.61 16.94 13.81
N PRO A 8 24.10 17.18 15.03
CA PRO A 8 23.93 16.28 16.16
C PRO A 8 22.48 15.86 16.39
N LEU A 9 21.52 16.76 16.19
CA LEU A 9 20.09 16.43 16.30
C LEU A 9 19.59 15.48 15.22
N ARG A 10 20.10 15.61 13.98
CA ARG A 10 19.78 14.65 12.91
C ARG A 10 20.25 13.24 13.28
N ARG A 11 21.46 13.12 13.80
CA ARG A 11 22.03 11.85 14.27
C ARG A 11 21.18 11.28 15.40
N ARG A 12 20.88 12.08 16.42
CA ARG A 12 20.02 11.68 17.53
C ARG A 12 18.64 11.23 17.07
N MET A 13 18.00 11.95 16.14
CA MET A 13 16.71 11.55 15.61
C MET A 13 16.77 10.20 14.90
N ILE A 14 17.84 9.90 14.16
CA ILE A 14 18.06 8.58 13.54
C ILE A 14 18.21 7.50 14.60
N GLU A 15 19.01 7.73 15.64
CA GLU A 15 19.20 6.82 16.77
C GLU A 15 17.86 6.54 17.49
N ASP A 16 17.10 7.60 17.79
CA ASP A 16 15.77 7.51 18.40
C ASP A 16 14.78 6.67 17.59
N MET A 17 14.81 6.80 16.26
CA MET A 17 13.97 6.00 15.34
C MET A 17 14.47 4.57 15.25
N THR A 18 15.78 4.35 15.25
CA THR A 18 16.41 3.02 15.17
C THR A 18 16.08 2.19 16.40
N ILE A 19 16.19 2.75 17.61
CA ILE A 19 15.79 2.11 18.88
C ILE A 19 14.32 1.66 18.84
N ARG A 20 13.45 2.42 18.14
CA ARG A 20 12.03 2.11 17.96
C ARG A 20 11.73 1.23 16.76
N ASN A 21 12.80 0.72 16.12
CA ASN A 21 12.71 -0.19 14.98
C ASN A 21 11.94 0.38 13.76
N PHE A 22 12.11 1.69 13.51
CA PHE A 22 11.55 2.32 12.31
C PHE A 22 12.34 1.86 11.09
N ASP A 23 11.63 1.54 10.01
CA ASP A 23 12.27 1.23 8.75
C ASP A 23 12.97 2.45 8.13
N GLN A 24 13.98 2.19 7.30
CA GLN A 24 14.83 3.23 6.71
C GLN A 24 14.01 4.26 5.89
N ARG A 25 12.95 3.83 5.21
CA ARG A 25 12.10 4.71 4.42
C ARG A 25 11.31 5.68 5.30
N THR A 26 10.79 5.18 6.42
CA THR A 26 10.11 6.00 7.43
C THR A 26 11.08 7.01 8.02
N GLN A 27 12.31 6.59 8.39
CA GLN A 27 13.35 7.48 8.89
C GLN A 27 13.64 8.61 7.90
N GLN A 28 13.86 8.28 6.61
CA GLN A 28 14.10 9.28 5.56
C GLN A 28 12.92 10.24 5.39
N THR A 29 11.69 9.74 5.48
CA THR A 29 10.48 10.56 5.36
C THR A 29 10.39 11.56 6.52
N TYR A 30 10.65 11.10 7.74
CA TYR A 30 10.62 11.95 8.93
C TYR A 30 11.71 13.03 8.87
N LEU A 31 12.93 12.67 8.54
CA LEU A 31 14.04 13.62 8.37
C LEU A 31 13.74 14.66 7.29
N ARG A 32 13.11 14.24 6.18
CA ARG A 32 12.69 15.16 5.12
C ARG A 32 11.65 16.16 5.62
N SER A 33 10.67 15.71 6.41
CA SER A 33 9.62 16.59 6.96
C SER A 33 10.20 17.65 7.89
N VAL A 34 11.13 17.28 8.78
CA VAL A 34 11.82 18.24 9.66
C VAL A 34 12.64 19.23 8.85
N ARG A 35 13.45 18.74 7.89
CA ARG A 35 14.23 19.61 6.99
C ARG A 35 13.34 20.61 6.23
N SER A 36 12.21 20.12 5.72
CA SER A 36 11.24 20.95 4.97
C SER A 36 10.66 22.06 5.85
N CYS A 37 10.32 21.75 7.10
CA CYS A 37 9.84 22.73 8.08
C CYS A 37 10.91 23.76 8.41
N CYS A 38 12.14 23.36 8.71
CA CYS A 38 13.28 24.25 8.95
C CYS A 38 13.53 25.19 7.75
N GLY A 39 13.50 24.65 6.53
CA GLY A 39 13.70 25.42 5.31
C GLY A 39 12.59 26.48 5.08
N TYR A 40 11.33 26.13 5.35
CA TYR A 40 10.21 27.06 5.27
C TYR A 40 10.31 28.18 6.31
N CYS A 41 10.60 27.82 7.57
CA CYS A 41 10.69 28.78 8.68
C CYS A 41 12.01 29.56 8.69
N LYS A 42 13.02 29.14 7.90
CA LYS A 42 14.39 29.67 7.92
C LYS A 42 15.00 29.66 9.33
N ARG A 43 14.74 28.59 10.08
CA ARG A 43 15.20 28.40 11.46
C ARG A 43 15.97 27.10 11.61
N ARG A 44 16.85 27.04 12.62
CA ARG A 44 17.50 25.80 13.02
C ARG A 44 16.51 24.85 13.67
N PRO A 45 16.72 23.54 13.62
CA PRO A 45 15.80 22.55 14.20
C PRO A 45 15.53 22.80 15.70
N GLU A 46 16.55 23.24 16.46
CA GLU A 46 16.46 23.54 17.90
C GLU A 46 15.57 24.74 18.23
N GLU A 47 15.49 25.68 17.29
CA GLU A 47 14.80 26.97 17.44
C GLU A 47 13.35 26.90 16.98
N LEU A 48 12.94 25.78 16.38
CA LEU A 48 11.56 25.61 15.91
C LEU A 48 10.57 25.74 17.08
N THR A 49 9.56 26.55 16.88
CA THR A 49 8.44 26.76 17.81
C THR A 49 7.18 26.04 17.32
N ILE A 50 6.17 25.94 18.19
CA ILE A 50 4.86 25.38 17.85
C ILE A 50 4.20 26.23 16.75
N GLU A 51 4.34 27.56 16.85
CA GLU A 51 3.77 28.48 15.87
C GLU A 51 4.43 28.34 14.50
N ASP A 52 5.72 28.01 14.45
CA ASP A 52 6.40 27.67 13.18
C ASP A 52 5.80 26.42 12.55
N VAL A 53 5.54 25.38 13.36
CA VAL A 53 4.90 24.14 12.87
C VAL A 53 3.47 24.40 12.40
N ARG A 54 2.71 25.24 13.13
CA ARG A 54 1.35 25.62 12.72
C ARG A 54 1.35 26.37 11.38
N ARG A 55 2.25 27.34 11.21
CA ARG A 55 2.41 28.08 9.93
C ARG A 55 2.83 27.14 8.80
N PHE A 56 3.73 26.22 9.08
CA PHE A 56 4.15 25.23 8.10
C PHE A 56 2.99 24.29 7.71
N GLN A 57 2.16 23.86 8.66
CA GLN A 57 0.95 23.06 8.37
C GLN A 57 -0.01 23.79 7.43
N LEU A 58 -0.28 25.08 7.69
CA LEU A 58 -1.11 25.94 6.84
C LEU A 58 -0.51 26.05 5.42
N HIS A 59 0.80 26.31 5.35
CA HIS A 59 1.52 26.39 4.07
C HIS A 59 1.40 25.08 3.26
N LEU A 60 1.57 23.93 3.87
CA LEU A 60 1.41 22.63 3.18
C LEU A 60 -0.01 22.48 2.61
N GLY A 61 -1.03 22.92 3.34
CA GLY A 61 -2.41 22.94 2.86
C GLY A 61 -2.61 23.88 1.67
N GLN A 62 -2.05 25.10 1.74
CA GLN A 62 -2.09 26.09 0.65
C GLN A 62 -1.36 25.62 -0.61
N CYS A 63 -0.29 24.86 -0.45
CA CYS A 63 0.41 24.20 -1.57
C CYS A 63 -0.39 23.03 -2.20
N GLY A 64 -1.62 22.76 -1.76
CA GLY A 64 -2.48 21.72 -2.31
C GLY A 64 -2.07 20.29 -1.95
N LEU A 65 -1.24 20.09 -0.91
CA LEU A 65 -0.90 18.74 -0.47
C LEU A 65 -2.14 18.02 0.09
N SER A 66 -2.22 16.72 -0.16
CA SER A 66 -3.31 15.91 0.38
C SER A 66 -3.30 15.92 1.93
N PRO A 67 -4.48 15.84 2.58
CA PRO A 67 -4.57 15.72 4.05
C PRO A 67 -3.68 14.64 4.63
N SER A 68 -3.57 13.50 3.95
CA SER A 68 -2.68 12.39 4.35
C SER A 68 -1.20 12.79 4.35
N SER A 69 -0.76 13.56 3.35
CA SER A 69 0.63 14.05 3.26
C SER A 69 0.92 15.09 4.34
N VAL A 70 -0.02 16.01 4.58
CA VAL A 70 0.09 17.00 5.67
C VAL A 70 0.19 16.28 7.02
N ASN A 71 -0.71 15.33 7.29
CA ASN A 71 -0.72 14.55 8.52
C ASN A 71 0.58 13.75 8.70
N GLY A 72 1.12 13.18 7.62
CA GLY A 72 2.42 12.51 7.65
C GLY A 72 3.56 13.42 8.09
N ALA A 73 3.59 14.66 7.61
CA ALA A 73 4.56 15.66 8.03
C ALA A 73 4.37 16.06 9.51
N MET A 74 3.13 16.23 9.95
CA MET A 74 2.83 16.55 11.37
C MET A 74 3.21 15.41 12.32
N VAL A 75 3.00 14.16 11.93
CA VAL A 75 3.43 12.99 12.71
C VAL A 75 4.96 12.96 12.86
N ALA A 76 5.69 13.28 11.78
CA ALA A 76 7.15 13.36 11.82
C ALA A 76 7.66 14.49 12.74
N LEU A 77 7.04 15.67 12.67
CA LEU A 77 7.37 16.80 13.54
C LEU A 77 7.00 16.51 15.00
N ARG A 78 5.85 15.85 15.25
CA ARG A 78 5.47 15.41 16.60
C ARG A 78 6.49 14.45 17.18
N PHE A 79 7.00 13.49 16.40
CA PHE A 79 8.08 12.61 16.82
C PHE A 79 9.34 13.40 17.17
N PHE A 80 9.74 14.34 16.30
CA PHE A 80 10.92 15.18 16.51
C PHE A 80 10.83 15.99 17.79
N PHE A 81 9.73 16.68 18.03
CA PHE A 81 9.54 17.48 19.25
C PHE A 81 9.45 16.63 20.52
N ARG A 82 8.62 15.57 20.51
CA ARG A 82 8.38 14.75 21.71
C ARG A 82 9.57 13.89 22.08
N VAL A 83 10.20 13.28 21.11
CA VAL A 83 11.23 12.25 21.33
C VAL A 83 12.62 12.87 21.27
N THR A 84 12.95 13.52 20.15
CA THR A 84 14.31 14.00 19.90
C THR A 84 14.62 15.28 20.67
N LEU A 85 13.72 16.26 20.68
CA LEU A 85 13.88 17.50 21.44
C LEU A 85 13.45 17.37 22.91
N ARG A 86 12.72 16.30 23.27
CA ARG A 86 12.15 16.09 24.62
C ARG A 86 11.23 17.23 25.09
N ARG A 87 10.41 17.77 24.17
CA ARG A 87 9.42 18.81 24.41
C ARG A 87 8.01 18.21 24.15
N PRO A 88 7.46 17.36 25.03
CA PRO A 88 6.23 16.60 24.78
C PRO A 88 5.01 17.50 24.59
N ASP A 89 4.87 18.57 25.40
CA ASP A 89 3.67 19.42 25.45
C ASP A 89 3.56 20.32 24.21
N ALA A 90 4.66 20.50 23.49
CA ALA A 90 4.74 21.42 22.37
C ALA A 90 3.81 21.05 21.19
N MET A 91 3.40 19.78 21.03
CA MET A 91 2.69 19.29 19.83
C MET A 91 1.23 18.88 20.08
N ASP A 92 0.71 19.06 21.28
CA ASP A 92 -0.65 18.62 21.62
C ASP A 92 -1.73 19.49 20.97
N TYR A 93 -1.40 20.75 20.68
CA TYR A 93 -2.29 21.72 20.04
C TYR A 93 -2.28 21.68 18.50
N ILE A 94 -1.44 20.87 17.86
CA ILE A 94 -1.40 20.76 16.39
C ILE A 94 -2.45 19.74 15.94
N PRO A 95 -3.56 20.17 15.32
CA PRO A 95 -4.63 19.26 14.93
C PRO A 95 -4.23 18.39 13.74
N ILE A 96 -4.81 17.20 13.69
CA ILE A 96 -4.77 16.34 12.50
C ILE A 96 -5.84 16.82 11.52
N VAL A 97 -5.46 17.03 10.27
CA VAL A 97 -6.39 17.42 9.21
C VAL A 97 -7.32 16.25 8.90
N ARG A 98 -8.63 16.46 8.97
CA ARG A 98 -9.61 15.44 8.58
C ARG A 98 -9.51 15.15 7.09
N ALA A 99 -9.27 13.90 6.75
CA ALA A 99 -9.26 13.45 5.36
C ALA A 99 -10.64 12.89 5.00
N PRO A 100 -11.27 13.34 3.90
CA PRO A 100 -12.49 12.69 3.43
C PRO A 100 -12.18 11.25 3.04
N GLN A 101 -13.00 10.31 3.50
CA GLN A 101 -12.91 8.92 3.05
C GLN A 101 -13.43 8.85 1.62
N ARG A 102 -12.54 8.61 0.68
CA ARG A 102 -12.91 8.34 -0.72
C ARG A 102 -12.91 6.84 -0.94
N LEU A 103 -13.97 6.34 -1.56
CA LEU A 103 -14.01 4.95 -1.99
C LEU A 103 -12.93 4.72 -3.05
N PRO A 104 -12.14 3.65 -2.94
CA PRO A 104 -11.14 3.32 -3.94
C PRO A 104 -11.79 3.09 -5.31
N VAL A 105 -11.18 3.65 -6.35
CA VAL A 105 -11.55 3.31 -7.72
C VAL A 105 -11.06 1.89 -8.00
N VAL A 106 -11.94 1.04 -8.55
CA VAL A 106 -11.59 -0.32 -8.97
C VAL A 106 -11.76 -0.50 -10.47
N LEU A 107 -10.98 -1.40 -11.03
CA LEU A 107 -11.13 -1.87 -12.42
C LEU A 107 -12.13 -3.03 -12.42
N SER A 108 -12.97 -3.12 -13.45
CA SER A 108 -13.80 -4.30 -13.69
C SER A 108 -12.93 -5.50 -14.10
N ARG A 109 -13.48 -6.71 -14.04
CA ARG A 109 -12.76 -7.93 -14.47
C ARG A 109 -12.31 -7.83 -15.94
N SER A 110 -13.15 -7.27 -16.82
CA SER A 110 -12.80 -7.05 -18.22
C SER A 110 -11.70 -6.02 -18.41
N GLU A 111 -11.66 -4.95 -17.60
CA GLU A 111 -10.58 -3.97 -17.62
C GLU A 111 -9.26 -4.58 -17.11
N VAL A 112 -9.29 -5.43 -16.08
CA VAL A 112 -8.11 -6.15 -15.60
C VAL A 112 -7.60 -7.11 -16.68
N SER A 113 -8.48 -7.86 -17.37
CA SER A 113 -8.09 -8.74 -18.48
C SER A 113 -7.38 -7.96 -19.58
N ARG A 114 -7.99 -6.87 -20.07
CA ARG A 114 -7.37 -5.99 -21.07
C ARG A 114 -6.02 -5.43 -20.63
N LEU A 115 -5.89 -5.04 -19.35
CA LEU A 115 -4.63 -4.54 -18.78
C LEU A 115 -3.52 -5.60 -18.87
N LEU A 116 -3.81 -6.83 -18.45
CA LEU A 116 -2.87 -7.94 -18.48
C LEU A 116 -2.49 -8.33 -19.91
N GLU A 117 -3.47 -8.40 -20.81
CA GLU A 117 -3.29 -8.70 -22.23
C GLU A 117 -2.47 -7.62 -22.96
N ALA A 118 -2.71 -6.35 -22.64
CA ALA A 118 -1.97 -5.21 -23.19
C ALA A 118 -0.53 -5.10 -22.67
N THR A 119 -0.12 -5.96 -21.72
CA THR A 119 1.25 -5.99 -21.19
C THR A 119 2.14 -6.88 -22.08
N PRO A 120 3.04 -6.31 -22.91
CA PRO A 120 3.76 -7.08 -23.93
C PRO A 120 4.86 -7.98 -23.32
N SER A 121 5.45 -7.57 -22.21
CA SER A 121 6.51 -8.34 -21.54
C SER A 121 5.92 -9.42 -20.67
N LEU A 122 6.28 -10.69 -20.91
CA LEU A 122 5.85 -11.82 -20.10
C LEU A 122 6.22 -11.61 -18.61
N LYS A 123 7.40 -11.09 -18.33
CA LYS A 123 7.84 -10.74 -16.96
C LYS A 123 6.84 -9.84 -16.27
N TRP A 124 6.50 -8.72 -16.91
CA TRP A 124 5.60 -7.74 -16.30
C TRP A 124 4.16 -8.22 -16.27
N ARG A 125 3.70 -8.95 -17.29
CA ARG A 125 2.38 -9.58 -17.28
C ARG A 125 2.27 -10.55 -16.10
N THR A 126 3.26 -11.41 -15.88
CA THR A 126 3.30 -12.34 -14.75
C THR A 126 3.31 -11.59 -13.41
N ALA A 127 4.14 -10.56 -13.26
CA ALA A 127 4.20 -9.76 -12.04
C ALA A 127 2.87 -9.04 -11.71
N LEU A 128 2.20 -8.49 -12.74
CA LEU A 128 0.87 -7.87 -12.58
C LEU A 128 -0.20 -8.92 -12.29
N SER A 129 -0.11 -10.11 -12.89
CA SER A 129 -0.99 -11.25 -12.58
C SER A 129 -0.86 -11.71 -11.13
N VAL A 130 0.36 -11.73 -10.59
CA VAL A 130 0.60 -12.00 -9.16
C VAL A 130 0.00 -10.89 -8.29
N ALA A 131 0.22 -9.62 -8.64
CA ALA A 131 -0.34 -8.48 -7.89
C ALA A 131 -1.87 -8.55 -7.78
N TYR A 132 -2.54 -8.92 -8.87
CA TYR A 132 -3.99 -9.08 -8.92
C TYR A 132 -4.46 -10.43 -8.33
N GLY A 133 -3.90 -11.56 -8.79
CA GLY A 133 -4.40 -12.90 -8.47
C GLY A 133 -4.14 -13.35 -7.04
N ALA A 134 -3.12 -12.79 -6.38
CA ALA A 134 -2.80 -13.04 -4.98
C ALA A 134 -3.00 -11.81 -4.06
N GLY A 135 -3.41 -10.68 -4.62
CA GLY A 135 -3.66 -9.45 -3.87
C GLY A 135 -2.41 -8.86 -3.20
N LEU A 136 -1.22 -9.06 -3.77
CA LEU A 136 0.04 -8.65 -3.17
C LEU A 136 0.34 -7.15 -3.35
N ARG A 137 1.10 -6.58 -2.40
CA ARG A 137 1.65 -5.22 -2.53
C ARG A 137 2.82 -5.22 -3.53
N ALA A 138 3.08 -4.07 -4.17
CA ALA A 138 4.18 -3.92 -5.12
C ALA A 138 5.53 -4.43 -4.57
N SER A 139 5.85 -4.09 -3.32
CA SER A 139 7.08 -4.54 -2.66
C SER A 139 7.10 -6.05 -2.40
N GLU A 140 5.94 -6.64 -2.09
CA GLU A 140 5.80 -8.08 -1.90
C GLU A 140 5.98 -8.83 -3.23
N VAL A 141 5.35 -8.33 -4.32
CA VAL A 141 5.50 -8.93 -5.66
C VAL A 141 6.95 -8.97 -6.12
N VAL A 142 7.65 -7.83 -6.04
CA VAL A 142 9.04 -7.75 -6.53
C VAL A 142 10.01 -8.55 -5.67
N GLY A 143 9.74 -8.67 -4.38
CA GLY A 143 10.54 -9.43 -3.42
C GLY A 143 10.21 -10.92 -3.34
N LEU A 144 9.36 -11.47 -4.22
CA LEU A 144 9.08 -12.91 -4.25
C LEU A 144 10.30 -13.71 -4.73
N LYS A 145 10.58 -14.78 -4.02
CA LYS A 145 11.55 -15.80 -4.43
C LYS A 145 10.83 -16.99 -5.10
N VAL A 146 11.57 -17.75 -5.87
CA VAL A 146 11.05 -19.00 -6.47
C VAL A 146 10.60 -19.98 -5.36
N SER A 147 11.34 -20.04 -4.25
CA SER A 147 11.05 -20.87 -3.08
C SER A 147 9.77 -20.47 -2.32
N ASP A 148 9.23 -19.28 -2.56
CA ASP A 148 7.99 -18.82 -1.91
C ASP A 148 6.73 -19.42 -2.54
N ILE A 149 6.87 -20.08 -3.68
CA ILE A 149 5.77 -20.72 -4.43
C ILE A 149 5.61 -22.18 -3.98
N ASP A 150 4.64 -22.42 -3.10
CA ASP A 150 4.28 -23.77 -2.65
C ASP A 150 3.13 -24.30 -3.52
N SER A 151 3.51 -25.06 -4.56
CA SER A 151 2.54 -25.60 -5.51
C SER A 151 1.77 -26.82 -4.97
N GLU A 152 2.25 -27.47 -3.91
CA GLU A 152 1.55 -28.60 -3.28
C GLU A 152 0.41 -28.10 -2.40
N ARG A 153 0.68 -27.03 -1.61
CA ARG A 153 -0.32 -26.43 -0.72
C ARG A 153 -1.08 -25.28 -1.37
N MET A 154 -0.81 -24.99 -2.65
CA MET A 154 -1.48 -23.93 -3.43
C MET A 154 -1.45 -22.58 -2.72
N ARG A 155 -0.26 -22.16 -2.26
CA ARG A 155 -0.05 -20.89 -1.56
C ARG A 155 1.24 -20.20 -1.98
N ILE A 156 1.28 -18.89 -1.79
CA ILE A 156 2.46 -18.04 -1.93
C ILE A 156 2.83 -17.54 -0.54
N ARG A 157 4.02 -17.91 -0.07
CA ARG A 157 4.56 -17.39 1.18
C ARG A 157 5.02 -15.96 0.99
N VAL A 158 4.52 -15.05 1.81
CA VAL A 158 4.92 -13.65 1.82
C VAL A 158 5.71 -13.39 3.09
N GLU A 159 7.04 -13.36 2.97
CA GLU A 159 7.94 -13.07 4.08
C GLU A 159 7.93 -11.57 4.40
N GLN A 160 8.00 -11.24 5.69
CA GLN A 160 8.16 -9.88 6.21
C GLN A 160 7.24 -8.82 5.58
N GLY A 161 5.98 -9.14 5.37
CA GLY A 161 4.96 -8.18 4.96
C GLY A 161 4.93 -6.94 5.88
N LYS A 162 4.10 -5.95 5.59
CA LYS A 162 3.98 -4.73 6.41
C LYS A 162 3.81 -5.08 7.90
N GLY A 163 4.82 -4.75 8.71
CA GLY A 163 4.88 -5.07 10.15
C GLY A 163 5.61 -6.38 10.47
N ARG A 164 6.48 -6.88 9.57
CA ARG A 164 7.37 -8.05 9.75
C ARG A 164 6.65 -9.35 10.15
N ARG A 165 5.46 -9.58 9.60
CA ARG A 165 4.72 -10.84 9.78
C ARG A 165 4.62 -11.57 8.46
N ASP A 166 4.95 -12.83 8.49
CA ASP A 166 4.74 -13.76 7.40
C ASP A 166 3.24 -14.05 7.24
N ARG A 167 2.80 -14.29 6.03
CA ARG A 167 1.47 -14.78 5.72
C ARG A 167 1.48 -15.59 4.45
N ASP A 168 0.49 -16.44 4.31
CA ASP A 168 0.18 -17.11 3.07
C ASP A 168 -0.81 -16.29 2.24
N ALA A 169 -0.55 -16.21 0.93
CA ALA A 169 -1.46 -15.63 -0.04
C ALA A 169 -1.98 -16.70 -1.00
N LEU A 170 -3.11 -16.42 -1.64
CA LEU A 170 -3.78 -17.35 -2.54
C LEU A 170 -2.94 -17.62 -3.79
N LEU A 171 -2.74 -18.89 -4.12
CA LEU A 171 -2.20 -19.36 -5.38
C LEU A 171 -3.28 -20.17 -6.12
N SER A 172 -3.93 -19.53 -7.11
CA SER A 172 -4.90 -20.25 -7.93
C SER A 172 -4.22 -21.15 -8.98
N PRO A 173 -4.87 -22.24 -9.47
CA PRO A 173 -4.32 -23.07 -10.53
C PRO A 173 -3.92 -22.28 -11.77
N HIS A 174 -4.71 -21.28 -12.15
CA HIS A 174 -4.41 -20.42 -13.27
C HIS A 174 -3.15 -19.56 -13.05
N LEU A 175 -3.00 -18.98 -11.84
CA LEU A 175 -1.81 -18.22 -11.48
C LEU A 175 -0.56 -19.12 -11.45
N LEU A 176 -0.68 -20.34 -10.91
CA LEU A 176 0.41 -21.32 -10.92
C LEU A 176 0.85 -21.66 -12.34
N LYS A 177 -0.08 -21.80 -13.29
CA LYS A 177 0.25 -22.03 -14.70
C LYS A 177 1.07 -20.86 -15.28
N ILE A 178 0.62 -19.62 -15.07
CA ILE A 178 1.34 -18.42 -15.51
C ILE A 178 2.77 -18.37 -14.91
N LEU A 179 2.91 -18.68 -13.62
CA LEU A 179 4.20 -18.73 -12.94
C LEU A 179 5.11 -19.82 -13.48
N ARG A 180 4.57 -21.01 -13.78
CA ARG A 180 5.33 -22.11 -14.40
C ARG A 180 5.80 -21.77 -15.79
N ASP A 181 4.96 -21.15 -16.61
CA ASP A 181 5.34 -20.72 -17.96
C ASP A 181 6.45 -19.66 -17.93
N TRP A 182 6.36 -18.70 -17.01
CA TRP A 182 7.43 -17.73 -16.74
C TRP A 182 8.72 -18.44 -16.30
N TRP A 183 8.64 -19.35 -15.33
CA TRP A 183 9.80 -20.05 -14.79
C TRP A 183 10.49 -20.92 -15.84
N LYS A 184 9.73 -21.62 -16.69
CA LYS A 184 10.29 -22.46 -17.78
C LYS A 184 11.14 -21.64 -18.75
N MET A 185 10.74 -20.41 -19.03
CA MET A 185 11.43 -19.53 -19.97
C MET A 185 12.68 -18.87 -19.39
N THR A 186 12.70 -18.57 -18.11
CA THR A 186 13.74 -17.70 -17.52
C THR A 186 14.62 -18.40 -16.49
N ARG A 187 14.14 -19.49 -15.88
CA ARG A 187 14.86 -20.25 -14.84
C ARG A 187 15.55 -19.36 -13.81
N PRO A 188 14.84 -18.42 -13.17
CA PRO A 188 15.47 -17.49 -12.23
C PRO A 188 16.03 -18.26 -11.03
N PRO A 189 17.28 -17.94 -10.58
CA PRO A 189 17.95 -18.73 -9.55
C PRO A 189 17.40 -18.49 -8.14
N VAL A 190 17.01 -17.27 -7.82
CA VAL A 190 16.53 -16.89 -6.47
C VAL A 190 15.23 -16.07 -6.56
N TRP A 191 15.31 -14.87 -7.14
CA TRP A 191 14.19 -13.98 -7.22
C TRP A 191 13.28 -14.33 -8.38
N LEU A 192 11.98 -14.40 -8.13
CA LEU A 192 10.99 -14.70 -9.17
C LEU A 192 11.03 -13.66 -10.32
N PHE A 193 11.33 -12.40 -9.98
CA PHE A 193 11.47 -11.30 -10.94
C PHE A 193 12.86 -10.65 -10.80
N PRO A 194 13.92 -11.28 -11.35
CA PRO A 194 15.28 -10.77 -11.21
C PRO A 194 15.49 -9.45 -11.95
N ASN A 195 16.41 -8.63 -11.48
CA ASN A 195 16.88 -7.43 -12.17
C ASN A 195 17.63 -7.84 -13.45
N ARG A 196 17.47 -7.03 -14.51
CA ARG A 196 18.17 -7.28 -15.78
C ARG A 196 19.70 -7.12 -15.69
N LEU A 197 20.15 -6.17 -14.86
CA LEU A 197 21.58 -5.84 -14.73
C LEU A 197 22.29 -6.71 -13.69
N ASN A 198 21.56 -7.23 -12.71
CA ASN A 198 22.08 -8.09 -11.65
C ASN A 198 21.04 -9.16 -11.30
N ALA A 199 21.29 -10.40 -11.73
CA ALA A 199 20.39 -11.51 -11.48
C ALA A 199 20.28 -11.89 -9.99
N PHE A 200 21.21 -11.48 -9.16
CA PHE A 200 21.20 -11.65 -7.70
C PHE A 200 20.34 -10.62 -6.97
N ASP A 201 19.81 -9.64 -7.69
CA ASP A 201 18.90 -8.63 -7.16
C ASP A 201 17.54 -8.71 -7.85
N HIS A 202 16.49 -8.20 -7.22
CA HIS A 202 15.16 -8.17 -7.79
C HIS A 202 14.83 -6.82 -8.44
N VAL A 203 13.81 -6.79 -9.31
CA VAL A 203 13.28 -5.55 -9.86
C VAL A 203 12.74 -4.63 -8.78
N THR A 204 12.72 -3.32 -9.04
CA THR A 204 12.21 -2.36 -8.08
C THR A 204 10.68 -2.22 -8.15
N PRO A 205 10.00 -1.84 -7.06
CA PRO A 205 8.58 -1.47 -7.10
C PRO A 205 8.29 -0.33 -8.09
N LYS A 206 9.27 0.57 -8.30
CA LYS A 206 9.16 1.66 -9.29
C LYS A 206 9.08 1.13 -10.72
N SER A 207 9.89 0.11 -11.06
CA SER A 207 9.87 -0.52 -12.38
C SER A 207 8.53 -1.24 -12.64
N LEU A 208 8.00 -1.95 -11.64
CA LEU A 208 6.69 -2.60 -11.73
C LEU A 208 5.56 -1.57 -11.89
N ASN A 209 5.62 -0.46 -11.14
CA ASN A 209 4.63 0.61 -11.27
C ASN A 209 4.68 1.27 -12.66
N ARG A 210 5.87 1.46 -13.23
CA ARG A 210 6.02 1.96 -14.61
C ARG A 210 5.37 1.00 -15.61
N ALA A 211 5.66 -0.30 -15.51
CA ALA A 211 5.05 -1.31 -16.37
C ALA A 211 3.52 -1.33 -16.27
N PHE A 212 2.96 -1.11 -15.08
CA PHE A 212 1.52 -0.97 -14.87
C PHE A 212 0.94 0.25 -15.62
N HIS A 213 1.57 1.41 -15.52
CA HIS A 213 1.09 2.61 -16.21
C HIS A 213 1.23 2.50 -17.73
N ASP A 214 2.31 1.90 -18.22
CA ASP A 214 2.49 1.62 -19.66
C ASP A 214 1.39 0.67 -20.17
N ALA A 215 1.01 -0.34 -19.38
CA ALA A 215 -0.07 -1.27 -19.71
C ALA A 215 -1.45 -0.58 -19.67
N LEU A 216 -1.71 0.33 -18.71
CA LEU A 216 -2.94 1.14 -18.68
C LEU A 216 -3.12 1.96 -19.95
N GLY A 217 -2.06 2.64 -20.39
CA GLY A 217 -2.08 3.42 -21.63
C GLY A 217 -2.40 2.55 -22.84
N ARG A 218 -1.76 1.39 -22.98
CA ARG A 218 -1.99 0.42 -24.07
C ARG A 218 -3.40 -0.18 -24.04
N ALA A 219 -3.94 -0.44 -22.85
CA ALA A 219 -5.29 -0.96 -22.67
C ALA A 219 -6.41 0.08 -22.89
N GLY A 220 -6.06 1.35 -23.08
CA GLY A 220 -7.02 2.45 -23.23
C GLY A 220 -7.82 2.74 -21.97
N ILE A 221 -7.28 2.42 -20.77
CA ILE A 221 -7.96 2.62 -19.49
C ILE A 221 -7.64 4.03 -18.97
N ARG A 222 -8.66 4.90 -18.94
CA ARG A 222 -8.53 6.31 -18.51
C ARG A 222 -8.84 6.58 -17.05
N LYS A 223 -9.11 5.53 -16.25
CA LYS A 223 -9.39 5.67 -14.81
C LYS A 223 -8.14 6.11 -14.05
N ALA A 224 -8.30 6.99 -13.07
CA ALA A 224 -7.23 7.42 -12.18
C ALA A 224 -6.92 6.31 -11.16
N VAL A 225 -6.11 5.35 -11.55
CA VAL A 225 -5.74 4.16 -10.78
C VAL A 225 -4.23 4.03 -10.64
N CYS A 226 -3.79 3.29 -9.64
CA CYS A 226 -2.38 2.97 -9.41
C CYS A 226 -2.19 1.45 -9.28
N LEU A 227 -0.95 1.00 -9.25
CA LEU A 227 -0.64 -0.42 -9.11
C LEU A 227 -1.34 -1.06 -7.88
N HIS A 228 -1.49 -0.31 -6.78
CA HIS A 228 -2.20 -0.79 -5.59
C HIS A 228 -3.70 -1.04 -5.85
N THR A 229 -4.26 -0.44 -6.90
CA THR A 229 -5.64 -0.71 -7.34
C THR A 229 -5.87 -2.18 -7.70
N LEU A 230 -4.86 -2.90 -8.21
CA LEU A 230 -4.99 -4.34 -8.48
C LEU A 230 -5.32 -5.14 -7.21
N ARG A 231 -4.74 -4.75 -6.08
CA ARG A 231 -5.07 -5.35 -4.78
C ARG A 231 -6.48 -4.94 -4.29
N HIS A 232 -6.91 -3.72 -4.59
CA HIS A 232 -8.30 -3.31 -4.32
C HIS A 232 -9.28 -4.12 -5.18
N CYS A 233 -8.95 -4.32 -6.47
CA CYS A 233 -9.75 -5.16 -7.37
C CYS A 233 -9.84 -6.61 -6.88
N PHE A 234 -8.72 -7.21 -6.43
CA PHE A 234 -8.72 -8.55 -5.84
C PHE A 234 -9.72 -8.65 -4.68
N ALA A 235 -9.65 -7.73 -3.71
CA ALA A 235 -10.55 -7.73 -2.57
C ALA A 235 -12.02 -7.54 -2.97
N THR A 236 -12.30 -6.57 -3.85
CA THR A 236 -13.67 -6.27 -4.30
C THR A 236 -14.24 -7.43 -5.11
N HIS A 237 -13.46 -8.03 -6.01
CA HIS A 237 -13.92 -9.16 -6.83
C HIS A 237 -14.12 -10.44 -6.02
N LEU A 238 -13.40 -10.63 -4.89
CA LEU A 238 -13.68 -11.72 -3.95
C LEU A 238 -14.98 -11.48 -3.20
N LEU A 239 -15.24 -10.26 -2.73
CA LEU A 239 -16.52 -9.89 -2.10
C LEU A 239 -17.69 -10.09 -3.06
N GLU A 240 -17.53 -9.73 -4.33
CA GLU A 240 -18.53 -9.98 -5.36
C GLU A 240 -18.79 -11.48 -5.62
N GLN A 241 -17.88 -12.35 -5.22
CA GLN A 241 -18.01 -13.80 -5.25
C GLN A 241 -18.55 -14.35 -3.92
N ASN A 242 -19.02 -13.50 -3.01
CA ASN A 242 -19.52 -13.84 -1.68
C ASN A 242 -18.46 -14.46 -0.74
N VAL A 243 -17.18 -14.19 -0.98
CA VAL A 243 -16.13 -14.59 -0.03
C VAL A 243 -16.24 -13.72 1.21
N ASP A 244 -16.22 -14.36 2.36
CA ASP A 244 -16.31 -13.68 3.66
C ASP A 244 -15.19 -12.64 3.87
N ILE A 245 -15.55 -11.50 4.47
CA ILE A 245 -14.65 -10.37 4.70
C ILE A 245 -13.47 -10.70 5.61
N ARG A 246 -13.65 -11.61 6.57
CA ARG A 246 -12.57 -12.07 7.46
C ARG A 246 -11.54 -12.89 6.68
N THR A 247 -12.01 -13.75 5.79
CA THR A 247 -11.15 -14.49 4.87
C THR A 247 -10.34 -13.53 4.00
N ILE A 248 -10.96 -12.50 3.43
CA ILE A 248 -10.28 -11.46 2.64
C ILE A 248 -9.27 -10.69 3.50
N GLN A 249 -9.62 -10.36 4.75
CA GLN A 249 -8.72 -9.72 5.70
C GLN A 249 -7.44 -10.53 5.92
N VAL A 250 -7.58 -11.83 6.12
CA VAL A 250 -6.45 -12.76 6.33
C VAL A 250 -5.58 -12.84 5.07
N LEU A 251 -6.19 -13.08 3.90
CA LEU A 251 -5.49 -13.15 2.61
C LEU A 251 -4.69 -11.88 2.31
N LEU A 252 -5.25 -10.72 2.63
CA LEU A 252 -4.59 -9.43 2.45
C LEU A 252 -3.57 -9.11 3.56
N GLY A 253 -3.63 -9.76 4.71
CA GLY A 253 -2.81 -9.44 5.87
C GLY A 253 -3.12 -8.04 6.43
N HIS A 254 -4.39 -7.69 6.53
CA HIS A 254 -4.84 -6.45 7.17
C HIS A 254 -4.94 -6.63 8.68
N ARG A 255 -4.25 -5.76 9.44
CA ARG A 255 -4.30 -5.80 10.92
C ARG A 255 -5.68 -5.42 11.47
N LYS A 256 -6.36 -4.50 10.80
CA LYS A 256 -7.66 -3.96 11.21
C LYS A 256 -8.71 -4.33 10.18
N LEU A 257 -9.88 -4.74 10.66
CA LEU A 257 -11.00 -5.09 9.80
C LEU A 257 -11.50 -3.88 9.00
N GLU A 258 -11.44 -2.68 9.60
CA GLU A 258 -11.87 -1.43 8.97
C GLU A 258 -11.14 -1.18 7.65
N THR A 259 -9.90 -1.65 7.52
CA THR A 259 -9.12 -1.56 6.27
C THR A 259 -9.73 -2.44 5.18
N THR A 260 -10.39 -3.54 5.53
CA THR A 260 -11.05 -4.46 4.59
C THR A 260 -12.51 -4.06 4.37
N ALA A 261 -13.17 -3.51 5.39
CA ALA A 261 -14.56 -3.07 5.33
C ALA A 261 -14.83 -2.00 4.26
N VAL A 262 -13.81 -1.23 3.88
CA VAL A 262 -13.93 -0.26 2.77
C VAL A 262 -14.41 -0.92 1.47
N TYR A 263 -14.09 -2.19 1.25
CA TYR A 263 -14.49 -2.91 0.03
C TYR A 263 -15.97 -3.30 0.02
N THR A 264 -16.63 -3.41 1.18
CA THR A 264 -18.07 -3.71 1.25
C THR A 264 -18.91 -2.59 0.63
N HIS A 265 -18.46 -1.35 0.72
CA HIS A 265 -19.13 -0.20 0.11
C HIS A 265 -18.99 -0.14 -1.40
N ILE A 266 -18.04 -0.91 -1.97
CA ILE A 266 -17.72 -0.91 -3.42
C ILE A 266 -18.38 -2.10 -4.11
N ALA A 267 -18.49 -3.23 -3.42
CA ALA A 267 -19.13 -4.44 -3.93
C ALA A 267 -20.65 -4.24 -4.01
N GLY A 268 -21.12 -3.62 -5.10
CA GLY A 268 -22.56 -3.30 -5.31
C GLY A 268 -23.52 -4.50 -5.33
N LYS A 269 -23.01 -5.73 -5.21
CA LYS A 269 -23.79 -6.97 -5.06
C LYS A 269 -24.17 -7.29 -3.62
N ALA A 270 -23.61 -6.61 -2.63
CA ALA A 270 -23.96 -6.89 -1.23
C ALA A 270 -25.47 -6.67 -0.94
N LEU A 271 -26.15 -5.88 -1.77
CA LEU A 271 -27.60 -5.65 -1.65
C LEU A 271 -28.44 -6.49 -2.64
N LYS A 272 -27.84 -7.02 -3.72
CA LYS A 272 -28.54 -7.88 -4.68
C LYS A 272 -28.49 -9.33 -4.21
N GLY A 273 -29.63 -9.84 -3.74
CA GLY A 273 -29.80 -11.23 -3.32
C GLY A 273 -29.89 -11.43 -1.81
N ILE A 274 -29.90 -10.34 -1.02
CA ILE A 274 -30.27 -10.43 0.40
C ILE A 274 -31.77 -10.32 0.47
N ALA A 275 -32.43 -11.42 0.84
CA ALA A 275 -33.86 -11.39 1.23
C ALA A 275 -33.98 -10.55 2.51
N SER A 276 -34.90 -9.60 2.53
CA SER A 276 -35.23 -8.88 3.76
C SER A 276 -35.68 -9.89 4.82
N PRO A 277 -35.31 -9.71 6.10
CA PRO A 277 -35.95 -10.50 7.17
C PRO A 277 -37.48 -10.44 7.13
N LEU A 278 -38.04 -9.36 6.61
CA LEU A 278 -39.49 -9.21 6.42
C LEU A 278 -40.01 -10.16 5.35
N ASP A 279 -39.25 -10.44 4.29
CA ASP A 279 -39.65 -11.37 3.21
C ASP A 279 -39.67 -12.83 3.68
N LEU A 280 -39.00 -13.11 4.80
CA LEU A 280 -38.98 -14.43 5.45
C LEU A 280 -40.11 -14.61 6.46
N LEU A 281 -40.86 -13.56 6.77
CA LEU A 281 -42.00 -13.61 7.68
C LEU A 281 -43.28 -14.06 6.92
N GLN A 282 -43.92 -15.11 7.42
CA GLN A 282 -45.25 -15.50 6.99
C GLN A 282 -46.30 -14.62 7.71
N LEU A 283 -46.43 -13.39 7.26
CA LEU A 283 -47.43 -12.47 7.82
C LEU A 283 -48.85 -12.89 7.40
N ARG A 284 -49.76 -12.97 8.36
CA ARG A 284 -51.21 -13.11 8.06
C ARG A 284 -51.72 -11.81 7.45
N PRO A 285 -52.64 -11.85 6.47
CA PRO A 285 -53.28 -10.65 5.96
C PRO A 285 -53.96 -9.90 7.11
N PRO A 286 -53.98 -8.55 7.08
CA PRO A 286 -54.71 -7.78 8.10
C PRO A 286 -56.18 -8.19 8.11
N PRO A 287 -56.82 -8.24 9.29
CA PRO A 287 -58.26 -8.48 9.36
C PRO A 287 -58.96 -7.35 8.57
N GLY A 288 -59.82 -7.75 7.65
CA GLY A 288 -60.63 -6.83 6.83
C GLY A 288 -61.63 -6.05 7.63
#